data_a0a47f74bb6be5db43f415263e01a9f7
#
_entry.id   a0a47f74bb6be5db43f415263e01a9f7
#
_cell.length_a   1.000
_cell.length_b   1.000
_cell.length_c   1.000
_cell.angle_alpha   90.00
_cell.angle_beta   90.00
_cell.angle_gamma   90.00
#
_symmetry.space_group_name_H-M   'P 1'
#
loop_
_entity.id
_entity.type
_entity.pdbx_description
1 polymer ?
#
loop_
_entity_poly.entity_id
_entity_poly.type
_entity_poly.pdbx_seq_one_letter_code
_entity_poly.pdbx_strand_id
1 'polypeptide(L)'
;MFISEEVELLSRQYATLPFGNKKDKRIESWLNVFNDLPEIKEAKIHLTDEVTVDFRSDQDNEIEELFLQLMPWRKGPFRINDIFIDSEWDSARKWKRFQELSLDLSGKSILDVGSGNGYYAFRMLGMGANQVLCLEPNLMHVSQFTAVNHFIGTENIRMVPERLEDAGLKDTRFDLIFSMGLLYHQRNPKEHLLKLIGLLKNEGKLILETIIATEEYGLALVPEDGRYASMPNVHYVHTHRGCSSIFEELNLKLIAETDLVATNLTEQRKTKWMPFKSFESALKEEDKSVTVEGYPAPQRKFYILQKTH
;
A
#
# COMPACT_ATOMS: atom_id res chain seq x y z
N MET A 1 13.81 -20.88 -0.32
CA MET A 1 14.61 -19.67 -0.09
C MET A 1 13.77 -18.50 -0.57
N PHE A 2 13.55 -17.49 0.25
CA PHE A 2 12.82 -16.31 -0.15
C PHE A 2 13.66 -15.55 -1.19
N ILE A 3 13.16 -14.63 -1.94
CA ILE A 3 13.69 -13.91 -3.11
C ILE A 3 15.23 -13.93 -3.26
N SER A 4 15.97 -13.65 -2.17
CA SER A 4 17.44 -13.65 -2.11
C SER A 4 17.89 -13.80 -0.66
N GLU A 5 19.18 -14.12 -0.46
CA GLU A 5 19.79 -14.17 0.88
C GLU A 5 19.71 -12.81 1.59
N GLU A 6 19.85 -11.71 0.87
CA GLU A 6 19.72 -10.34 1.39
C GLU A 6 18.33 -10.09 1.99
N VAL A 7 17.26 -10.49 1.27
CA VAL A 7 15.88 -10.38 1.75
C VAL A 7 15.62 -11.33 2.90
N GLU A 8 16.18 -12.52 2.87
CA GLU A 8 16.07 -13.48 3.98
C GLU A 8 16.69 -12.93 5.26
N LEU A 9 17.90 -12.37 5.18
CA LEU A 9 18.57 -11.73 6.32
C LEU A 9 17.80 -10.54 6.86
N LEU A 10 17.33 -9.67 5.96
CA LEU A 10 16.49 -8.53 6.34
C LEU A 10 15.21 -8.99 7.03
N SER A 11 14.53 -10.00 6.48
CA SER A 11 13.27 -10.51 7.03
C SER A 11 13.43 -11.18 8.38
N ARG A 12 14.54 -11.88 8.62
CA ARG A 12 14.82 -12.55 9.91
C ARG A 12 14.89 -11.57 11.08
N GLN A 13 15.31 -10.33 10.86
CA GLN A 13 15.33 -9.30 11.90
C GLN A 13 13.93 -8.99 12.44
N TYR A 14 12.89 -9.22 11.63
CA TYR A 14 11.51 -8.88 11.93
C TYR A 14 10.59 -10.10 12.09
N ALA A 15 11.11 -11.32 11.90
CA ALA A 15 10.32 -12.54 11.98
C ALA A 15 9.75 -12.81 13.37
N THR A 16 10.56 -12.56 14.42
CA THR A 16 10.16 -12.76 15.82
C THR A 16 9.74 -11.46 16.52
N LEU A 17 10.22 -10.33 16.04
CA LEU A 17 9.94 -9.00 16.57
C LEU A 17 9.54 -8.10 15.39
N PRO A 18 8.26 -7.98 15.03
CA PRO A 18 7.81 -7.31 13.82
C PRO A 18 8.22 -5.83 13.73
N PHE A 19 8.61 -5.23 14.85
CA PHE A 19 9.08 -3.85 14.93
C PHE A 19 10.60 -3.71 15.04
N GLY A 20 11.34 -4.82 15.19
CA GLY A 20 12.79 -4.79 15.43
C GLY A 20 13.16 -3.86 16.58
N ASN A 21 14.14 -2.96 16.37
CA ASN A 21 14.59 -1.97 17.35
C ASN A 21 13.85 -0.62 17.24
N LYS A 22 12.76 -0.54 16.50
CA LYS A 22 11.98 0.71 16.36
C LYS A 22 11.35 1.09 17.70
N LYS A 23 11.12 2.39 17.87
CA LYS A 23 10.53 2.94 19.09
C LYS A 23 9.18 3.59 18.79
N ASP A 24 8.14 3.13 19.45
CA ASP A 24 6.82 3.76 19.49
C ASP A 24 6.20 3.39 20.85
N LYS A 25 5.56 4.35 21.51
CA LYS A 25 4.90 4.15 22.81
C LYS A 25 3.77 3.10 22.78
N ARG A 26 3.28 2.75 21.60
CA ARG A 26 2.19 1.79 21.40
C ARG A 26 2.68 0.36 21.17
N ILE A 27 3.98 0.12 21.03
CA ILE A 27 4.53 -1.23 20.72
C ILE A 27 4.10 -2.24 21.76
N GLU A 28 4.18 -1.90 23.04
CA GLU A 28 3.77 -2.80 24.12
C GLU A 28 2.29 -3.20 24.00
N SER A 29 1.40 -2.24 23.72
CA SER A 29 -0.02 -2.53 23.49
C SER A 29 -0.23 -3.45 22.28
N TRP A 30 0.51 -3.24 21.18
CA TRP A 30 0.39 -4.09 19.99
C TRP A 30 0.93 -5.51 20.23
N LEU A 31 2.01 -5.65 20.99
CA LEU A 31 2.54 -6.96 21.37
C LEU A 31 1.54 -7.73 22.25
N ASN A 32 0.84 -7.05 23.16
CA ASN A 32 -0.24 -7.67 23.94
C ASN A 32 -1.35 -8.15 23.03
N VAL A 33 -1.79 -7.35 22.04
CA VAL A 33 -2.77 -7.80 21.04
C VAL A 33 -2.32 -9.10 20.38
N PHE A 34 -1.06 -9.21 19.94
CA PHE A 34 -0.58 -10.42 19.25
C PHE A 34 -0.54 -11.65 20.19
N ASN A 35 -0.17 -11.45 21.47
CA ASN A 35 -0.13 -12.52 22.45
C ASN A 35 -1.53 -13.03 22.82
N ASP A 36 -2.54 -12.17 22.75
CA ASP A 36 -3.92 -12.48 23.11
C ASP A 36 -4.74 -13.02 21.92
N LEU A 37 -4.19 -12.97 20.67
CA LEU A 37 -4.84 -13.58 19.51
C LEU A 37 -4.90 -15.11 19.67
N PRO A 38 -6.05 -15.75 19.44
CA PRO A 38 -6.17 -17.19 19.57
C PRO A 38 -5.36 -17.94 18.50
N GLU A 39 -4.76 -19.06 18.89
CA GLU A 39 -4.21 -19.99 17.93
C GLU A 39 -5.31 -20.71 17.17
N ILE A 40 -5.15 -20.82 15.85
CA ILE A 40 -6.07 -21.56 14.99
C ILE A 40 -5.38 -22.76 14.38
N LYS A 41 -6.13 -23.87 14.23
CA LYS A 41 -5.58 -25.12 13.65
C LYS A 41 -5.74 -25.17 12.15
N GLU A 42 -6.89 -24.74 11.66
CA GLU A 42 -7.26 -24.79 10.24
C GLU A 42 -8.07 -23.56 9.91
N ALA A 43 -7.77 -22.95 8.77
CA ALA A 43 -8.51 -21.81 8.22
C ALA A 43 -8.75 -21.99 6.72
N LYS A 44 -9.89 -21.50 6.26
CA LYS A 44 -10.18 -21.33 4.84
C LYS A 44 -9.88 -19.88 4.47
N ILE A 45 -8.97 -19.69 3.52
CA ILE A 45 -8.43 -18.38 3.18
C ILE A 45 -8.83 -18.01 1.76
N HIS A 46 -9.35 -16.78 1.58
CA HIS A 46 -9.67 -16.21 0.28
C HIS A 46 -9.00 -14.85 0.13
N LEU A 47 -8.03 -14.75 -0.78
CA LEU A 47 -7.26 -13.52 -1.05
C LEU A 47 -7.85 -12.79 -2.26
N THR A 48 -9.15 -12.49 -2.20
CA THR A 48 -9.93 -11.83 -3.26
C THR A 48 -10.25 -10.38 -2.91
N ASP A 49 -11.28 -9.77 -3.47
CA ASP A 49 -11.68 -8.38 -3.21
C ASP A 49 -11.87 -8.09 -1.72
N GLU A 50 -12.38 -9.05 -0.98
CA GLU A 50 -12.34 -9.12 0.47
C GLU A 50 -11.31 -10.18 0.87
N VAL A 51 -10.30 -9.78 1.63
CA VAL A 51 -9.33 -10.74 2.19
C VAL A 51 -9.99 -11.42 3.37
N THR A 52 -10.36 -12.69 3.20
CA THR A 52 -11.20 -13.43 4.14
C THR A 52 -10.46 -14.60 4.76
N VAL A 53 -10.64 -14.80 6.05
CA VAL A 53 -10.17 -15.97 6.80
C VAL A 53 -11.34 -16.53 7.61
N ASP A 54 -11.75 -17.75 7.29
CA ASP A 54 -12.83 -18.46 7.98
C ASP A 54 -12.25 -19.62 8.78
N PHE A 55 -12.54 -19.71 10.07
CA PHE A 55 -12.14 -20.78 10.96
C PHE A 55 -13.20 -20.99 12.06
N ARG A 56 -13.13 -22.10 12.77
CA ARG A 56 -14.03 -22.35 13.90
C ARG A 56 -13.55 -21.63 15.14
N SER A 57 -14.36 -20.73 15.67
CA SER A 57 -14.09 -19.98 16.90
C SER A 57 -15.41 -19.67 17.62
N ASP A 58 -15.34 -19.54 18.94
CA ASP A 58 -16.35 -18.93 19.80
C ASP A 58 -15.84 -17.61 20.42
N GLN A 59 -14.71 -17.10 19.92
CA GLN A 59 -14.00 -15.93 20.44
C GLN A 59 -14.07 -14.71 19.48
N ASP A 60 -15.06 -14.64 18.60
CA ASP A 60 -15.11 -13.57 17.60
C ASP A 60 -15.24 -12.17 18.23
N ASN A 61 -15.93 -12.05 19.38
CA ASN A 61 -16.05 -10.78 20.09
C ASN A 61 -14.68 -10.31 20.65
N GLU A 62 -13.93 -11.22 21.24
CA GLU A 62 -12.59 -10.96 21.78
C GLU A 62 -11.62 -10.60 20.66
N ILE A 63 -11.68 -11.29 19.53
CA ILE A 63 -10.88 -10.97 18.33
C ILE A 63 -11.25 -9.58 17.81
N GLU A 64 -12.54 -9.23 17.73
CA GLU A 64 -12.96 -7.90 17.29
C GLU A 64 -12.42 -6.80 18.22
N GLU A 65 -12.48 -7.00 19.55
CA GLU A 65 -11.92 -6.05 20.53
C GLU A 65 -10.40 -5.87 20.38
N LEU A 66 -9.67 -6.94 20.09
CA LEU A 66 -8.23 -6.89 19.81
C LEU A 66 -7.95 -6.10 18.51
N PHE A 67 -8.69 -6.35 17.44
CA PHE A 67 -8.53 -5.64 16.18
C PHE A 67 -8.93 -4.15 16.27
N LEU A 68 -9.88 -3.80 17.12
CA LEU A 68 -10.24 -2.40 17.40
C LEU A 68 -9.09 -1.63 18.07
N GLN A 69 -8.22 -2.28 18.83
CA GLN A 69 -7.02 -1.65 19.40
C GLN A 69 -5.98 -1.29 18.33
N LEU A 70 -6.07 -1.84 17.14
CA LEU A 70 -5.21 -1.56 16.00
C LEU A 70 -5.78 -0.46 15.06
N MET A 71 -6.83 0.24 15.47
CA MET A 71 -7.38 1.35 14.67
C MET A 71 -6.42 2.53 14.55
N PRO A 72 -6.53 3.35 13.46
CA PRO A 72 -7.51 3.29 12.38
C PRO A 72 -7.09 2.33 11.24
N TRP A 73 -8.07 1.62 10.68
CA TRP A 73 -7.88 0.74 9.52
C TRP A 73 -8.09 1.53 8.23
N ARG A 74 -7.03 1.74 7.47
CA ARG A 74 -7.11 2.58 6.27
C ARG A 74 -7.33 1.80 4.98
N LYS A 75 -6.77 0.60 4.84
CA LYS A 75 -6.91 -0.24 3.63
C LYS A 75 -7.60 -1.55 3.97
N GLY A 76 -8.39 -2.08 3.03
CA GLY A 76 -9.17 -3.30 3.15
C GLY A 76 -10.18 -3.41 2.00
N PRO A 77 -11.25 -4.20 2.13
CA PRO A 77 -11.75 -4.79 3.37
C PRO A 77 -11.07 -6.11 3.75
N PHE A 78 -11.15 -6.44 5.02
CA PHE A 78 -10.79 -7.75 5.56
C PHE A 78 -12.00 -8.37 6.26
N ARG A 79 -12.03 -9.70 6.30
CA ARG A 79 -13.00 -10.46 7.10
C ARG A 79 -12.30 -11.57 7.86
N ILE A 80 -12.46 -11.59 9.17
CA ILE A 80 -12.00 -12.67 10.04
C ILE A 80 -13.25 -13.27 10.67
N ASN A 81 -13.67 -14.44 10.23
CA ASN A 81 -14.99 -15.02 10.51
C ASN A 81 -16.11 -14.01 10.23
N ASP A 82 -16.97 -13.72 11.22
CA ASP A 82 -18.05 -12.74 11.11
C ASP A 82 -17.60 -11.29 11.31
N ILE A 83 -16.32 -11.05 11.62
CA ILE A 83 -15.76 -9.72 11.87
C ILE A 83 -15.42 -9.06 10.53
N PHE A 84 -16.25 -8.14 10.09
CA PHE A 84 -16.03 -7.36 8.90
C PHE A 84 -15.29 -6.06 9.21
N ILE A 85 -14.03 -5.95 8.77
CA ILE A 85 -13.20 -4.76 8.91
C ILE A 85 -13.42 -3.87 7.69
N ASP A 86 -14.48 -3.04 7.77
CA ASP A 86 -14.81 -2.01 6.78
C ASP A 86 -13.84 -0.82 6.94
N SER A 87 -12.73 -0.89 6.26
CA SER A 87 -11.66 0.12 6.34
C SER A 87 -12.06 1.44 5.67
N GLU A 88 -11.24 2.50 5.88
CA GLU A 88 -11.45 3.82 5.26
C GLU A 88 -11.59 3.73 3.74
N TRP A 89 -10.68 2.99 3.11
CA TRP A 89 -10.66 2.76 1.67
C TRP A 89 -11.28 1.42 1.33
N ASP A 90 -12.24 1.42 0.41
CA ASP A 90 -12.58 0.26 -0.38
C ASP A 90 -11.45 0.03 -1.40
N SER A 91 -10.38 -0.59 -0.91
CA SER A 91 -9.15 -0.78 -1.69
C SER A 91 -9.32 -1.78 -2.84
N ALA A 92 -10.40 -2.58 -2.83
CA ALA A 92 -10.75 -3.46 -3.93
C ALA A 92 -11.03 -2.67 -5.22
N ARG A 93 -11.61 -1.47 -5.12
CA ARG A 93 -11.86 -0.60 -6.27
C ARG A 93 -10.57 -0.15 -6.95
N LYS A 94 -9.57 0.26 -6.16
CA LYS A 94 -8.24 0.57 -6.68
C LYS A 94 -7.60 -0.65 -7.34
N TRP A 95 -7.71 -1.82 -6.70
CA TRP A 95 -7.16 -3.06 -7.23
C TRP A 95 -7.83 -3.49 -8.54
N LYS A 96 -9.13 -3.32 -8.69
CA LYS A 96 -9.85 -3.56 -9.95
C LYS A 96 -9.30 -2.72 -11.10
N ARG A 97 -9.04 -1.44 -10.87
CA ARG A 97 -8.41 -0.57 -11.88
C ARG A 97 -7.03 -1.08 -12.31
N PHE A 98 -6.24 -1.59 -11.36
CA PHE A 98 -4.97 -2.25 -11.70
C PHE A 98 -5.19 -3.51 -12.54
N GLN A 99 -6.18 -4.34 -12.19
CA GLN A 99 -6.48 -5.59 -12.91
C GLN A 99 -6.90 -5.37 -14.37
N GLU A 100 -7.51 -4.22 -14.70
CA GLU A 100 -7.85 -3.81 -16.07
C GLU A 100 -6.61 -3.75 -16.99
N LEU A 101 -5.42 -3.53 -16.42
CA LEU A 101 -4.16 -3.52 -17.15
C LEU A 101 -3.66 -4.93 -17.54
N SER A 102 -4.35 -5.99 -17.10
CA SER A 102 -4.11 -7.39 -17.46
C SER A 102 -2.65 -7.85 -17.25
N LEU A 103 -1.97 -7.34 -16.23
CA LEU A 103 -0.60 -7.75 -15.90
C LEU A 103 -0.61 -9.08 -15.14
N ASP A 104 0.13 -10.06 -15.63
CA ASP A 104 0.28 -11.36 -14.97
C ASP A 104 1.28 -11.29 -13.80
N LEU A 105 0.80 -11.70 -12.61
CA LEU A 105 1.58 -11.77 -11.38
C LEU A 105 2.04 -13.21 -11.05
N SER A 106 1.60 -14.20 -11.83
CA SER A 106 1.86 -15.63 -11.54
C SER A 106 3.35 -15.93 -11.47
N GLY A 107 3.79 -16.50 -10.35
CA GLY A 107 5.18 -16.87 -10.09
C GLY A 107 6.16 -15.70 -9.90
N LYS A 108 5.69 -14.45 -9.88
CA LYS A 108 6.55 -13.26 -9.78
C LYS A 108 7.05 -13.02 -8.37
N SER A 109 8.29 -12.51 -8.27
CA SER A 109 8.84 -11.88 -7.07
C SER A 109 8.52 -10.39 -7.09
N ILE A 110 7.86 -9.90 -6.05
CA ILE A 110 7.30 -8.55 -6.00
C ILE A 110 7.88 -7.76 -4.83
N LEU A 111 8.17 -6.48 -5.06
CA LEU A 111 8.42 -5.48 -4.02
C LEU A 111 7.23 -4.53 -3.97
N ASP A 112 6.60 -4.38 -2.80
CA ASP A 112 5.53 -3.41 -2.54
C ASP A 112 6.04 -2.31 -1.60
N VAL A 113 6.28 -1.12 -2.13
CA VAL A 113 6.83 0.01 -1.36
C VAL A 113 5.70 0.89 -0.87
N GLY A 114 5.65 1.12 0.46
CA GLY A 114 4.52 1.78 1.12
C GLY A 114 3.28 0.88 1.14
N SER A 115 3.50 -0.40 1.45
CA SER A 115 2.48 -1.45 1.37
C SER A 115 1.28 -1.23 2.29
N GLY A 116 1.40 -0.32 3.28
CA GLY A 116 0.39 -0.15 4.31
C GLY A 116 0.23 -1.42 5.14
N ASN A 117 -1.01 -1.79 5.44
CA ASN A 117 -1.30 -3.00 6.21
C ASN A 117 -1.28 -4.31 5.39
N GLY A 118 -0.65 -4.30 4.21
CA GLY A 118 -0.46 -5.50 3.40
C GLY A 118 -1.67 -5.94 2.59
N TYR A 119 -2.78 -5.21 2.58
CA TYR A 119 -3.97 -5.59 1.81
C TYR A 119 -3.62 -5.92 0.35
N TYR A 120 -2.86 -5.07 -0.33
CA TYR A 120 -2.48 -5.32 -1.71
C TYR A 120 -1.50 -6.48 -1.86
N ALA A 121 -0.62 -6.71 -0.88
CA ALA A 121 0.28 -7.86 -0.89
C ALA A 121 -0.50 -9.19 -0.82
N PHE A 122 -1.55 -9.28 0.01
CA PHE A 122 -2.46 -10.43 0.01
C PHE A 122 -3.17 -10.60 -1.33
N ARG A 123 -3.59 -9.48 -1.98
CA ARG A 123 -4.20 -9.53 -3.31
C ARG A 123 -3.22 -10.01 -4.39
N MET A 124 -1.94 -9.58 -4.32
CA MET A 124 -0.88 -10.05 -5.21
C MET A 124 -0.67 -11.56 -5.05
N LEU A 125 -0.63 -12.04 -3.81
CA LEU A 125 -0.54 -13.47 -3.53
C LEU A 125 -1.76 -14.24 -4.07
N GLY A 126 -2.97 -13.70 -3.90
CA GLY A 126 -4.21 -14.24 -4.46
C GLY A 126 -4.24 -14.30 -6.00
N MET A 127 -3.45 -13.47 -6.67
CA MET A 127 -3.24 -13.50 -8.12
C MET A 127 -2.03 -14.37 -8.55
N GLY A 128 -1.52 -15.19 -7.64
CA GLY A 128 -0.46 -16.17 -7.94
C GLY A 128 0.97 -15.65 -7.82
N ALA A 129 1.20 -14.47 -7.24
CA ALA A 129 2.55 -14.04 -6.93
C ALA A 129 3.28 -15.10 -6.10
N ASN A 130 4.56 -15.34 -6.40
CA ASN A 130 5.35 -16.30 -5.64
C ASN A 130 5.72 -15.76 -4.27
N GLN A 131 6.16 -14.50 -4.22
CA GLN A 131 6.63 -13.86 -3.00
C GLN A 131 6.43 -12.35 -3.09
N VAL A 132 6.10 -11.72 -1.96
CA VAL A 132 5.96 -10.27 -1.85
C VAL A 132 6.81 -9.77 -0.67
N LEU A 133 7.79 -8.90 -0.94
CA LEU A 133 8.46 -8.11 0.08
C LEU A 133 7.73 -6.78 0.22
N CYS A 134 7.28 -6.47 1.42
CA CYS A 134 6.60 -5.23 1.78
C CYS A 134 7.53 -4.32 2.56
N LEU A 135 7.67 -3.06 2.15
CA LEU A 135 8.36 -2.03 2.92
C LEU A 135 7.33 -1.01 3.43
N GLU A 136 7.19 -0.91 4.76
CA GLU A 136 6.21 -0.03 5.40
C GLU A 136 6.76 0.55 6.70
N PRO A 137 7.16 1.84 6.74
CA PRO A 137 7.73 2.42 7.95
C PRO A 137 6.73 2.72 9.07
N ASN A 138 5.42 2.71 8.78
CA ASN A 138 4.41 2.97 9.80
C ASN A 138 4.11 1.72 10.60
N LEU A 139 4.57 1.70 11.85
CA LEU A 139 4.47 0.54 12.73
C LEU A 139 3.02 0.10 13.03
N MET A 140 2.04 1.01 12.95
CA MET A 140 0.64 0.63 13.10
C MET A 140 0.16 -0.22 11.91
N HIS A 141 0.58 0.09 10.70
CA HIS A 141 0.27 -0.74 9.54
C HIS A 141 0.96 -2.10 9.63
N VAL A 142 2.20 -2.12 10.11
CA VAL A 142 2.92 -3.38 10.40
C VAL A 142 2.17 -4.22 11.43
N SER A 143 1.63 -3.59 12.50
CA SER A 143 0.85 -4.32 13.50
C SER A 143 -0.45 -4.88 12.93
N GLN A 144 -1.14 -4.14 12.06
CA GLN A 144 -2.33 -4.63 11.39
C GLN A 144 -2.02 -5.82 10.48
N PHE A 145 -0.94 -5.73 9.69
CA PHE A 145 -0.46 -6.86 8.89
C PHE A 145 -0.15 -8.08 9.75
N THR A 146 0.58 -7.90 10.85
CA THR A 146 0.96 -8.99 11.75
C THR A 146 -0.27 -9.70 12.31
N ALA A 147 -1.29 -8.94 12.76
CA ALA A 147 -2.53 -9.51 13.28
C ALA A 147 -3.34 -10.26 12.21
N VAL A 148 -3.45 -9.73 10.99
CA VAL A 148 -4.13 -10.43 9.89
C VAL A 148 -3.35 -11.67 9.46
N ASN A 149 -2.01 -11.55 9.33
CA ASN A 149 -1.18 -12.67 8.91
C ASN A 149 -1.05 -13.76 9.97
N HIS A 150 -1.34 -13.46 11.26
CA HIS A 150 -1.47 -14.48 12.30
C HIS A 150 -2.50 -15.55 11.91
N PHE A 151 -3.64 -15.14 11.33
CA PHE A 151 -4.71 -16.03 10.90
C PHE A 151 -4.49 -16.60 9.49
N ILE A 152 -3.83 -15.87 8.59
CA ILE A 152 -3.52 -16.35 7.23
C ILE A 152 -2.35 -17.33 7.24
N GLY A 153 -1.36 -17.11 8.09
CA GLY A 153 -0.20 -17.99 8.27
C GLY A 153 0.73 -18.06 7.05
N THR A 154 0.70 -17.04 6.15
CA THR A 154 1.57 -17.09 4.97
C THR A 154 2.99 -16.63 5.25
N GLU A 155 3.95 -17.40 4.74
CA GLU A 155 5.37 -17.02 4.73
C GLU A 155 5.79 -16.36 3.40
N ASN A 156 4.90 -16.33 2.41
CA ASN A 156 5.20 -15.76 1.09
C ASN A 156 5.07 -14.23 1.04
N ILE A 157 4.62 -13.60 2.14
CA ILE A 157 4.66 -12.15 2.32
C ILE A 157 5.57 -11.85 3.50
N ARG A 158 6.53 -10.97 3.28
CA ARG A 158 7.41 -10.46 4.36
C ARG A 158 7.18 -8.96 4.51
N MET A 159 6.79 -8.55 5.72
CA MET A 159 6.61 -7.14 6.07
C MET A 159 7.85 -6.65 6.84
N VAL A 160 8.45 -5.58 6.33
CA VAL A 160 9.66 -4.95 6.89
C VAL A 160 9.35 -3.50 7.24
N PRO A 161 9.54 -3.08 8.51
CA PRO A 161 9.23 -1.74 9.01
C PRO A 161 10.29 -0.70 8.60
N GLU A 162 10.66 -0.69 7.32
CA GLU A 162 11.68 0.19 6.78
C GLU A 162 11.16 1.00 5.59
N ARG A 163 11.83 2.14 5.36
CA ARG A 163 11.71 2.87 4.10
C ARG A 163 12.56 2.22 3.02
N LEU A 164 12.29 2.52 1.77
CA LEU A 164 13.08 2.02 0.63
C LEU A 164 14.57 2.37 0.80
N GLU A 165 14.87 3.58 1.30
CA GLU A 165 16.23 4.08 1.49
C GLU A 165 17.00 3.31 2.57
N ASP A 166 16.28 2.80 3.57
CA ASP A 166 16.84 2.18 4.78
C ASP A 166 16.86 0.65 4.70
N ALA A 167 16.15 0.06 3.75
CA ALA A 167 15.99 -1.40 3.62
C ALA A 167 17.28 -2.14 3.20
N GLY A 168 18.30 -1.41 2.74
CA GLY A 168 19.60 -2.00 2.41
C GLY A 168 19.61 -2.95 1.21
N LEU A 169 18.58 -2.90 0.36
CA LEU A 169 18.47 -3.73 -0.83
C LEU A 169 19.48 -3.27 -1.90
N LYS A 170 20.56 -4.02 -2.11
CA LYS A 170 21.63 -3.69 -3.06
C LYS A 170 21.64 -4.61 -4.26
N ASP A 171 21.61 -5.92 -4.01
CA ASP A 171 21.81 -6.95 -5.03
C ASP A 171 20.52 -7.70 -5.40
N THR A 172 19.46 -7.53 -4.63
CA THR A 172 18.16 -8.12 -4.92
C THR A 172 17.47 -7.44 -6.09
N ARG A 173 16.85 -8.24 -6.95
CA ARG A 173 16.07 -7.75 -8.10
C ARG A 173 14.71 -8.43 -8.14
N PHE A 174 13.69 -7.63 -8.48
CA PHE A 174 12.28 -8.04 -8.50
C PHE A 174 11.75 -8.09 -9.94
N ASP A 175 10.80 -8.99 -10.17
CA ASP A 175 10.07 -9.04 -11.44
C ASP A 175 9.14 -7.84 -11.56
N LEU A 176 8.50 -7.47 -10.44
CA LEU A 176 7.55 -6.36 -10.37
C LEU A 176 7.83 -5.52 -9.12
N ILE A 177 7.70 -4.22 -9.26
CA ILE A 177 7.72 -3.29 -8.12
C ILE A 177 6.45 -2.45 -8.15
N PHE A 178 5.77 -2.40 -7.01
CA PHE A 178 4.62 -1.53 -6.80
C PHE A 178 5.01 -0.31 -5.97
N SER A 179 4.61 0.87 -6.42
CA SER A 179 4.70 2.13 -5.69
C SER A 179 3.39 2.87 -5.86
N MET A 180 2.48 2.67 -4.92
CA MET A 180 1.11 3.16 -5.02
C MET A 180 0.84 4.24 -3.97
N GLY A 181 0.54 5.46 -4.42
CA GLY A 181 0.20 6.56 -3.52
C GLY A 181 1.40 7.19 -2.82
N LEU A 182 2.61 7.08 -3.38
CA LEU A 182 3.85 7.57 -2.76
C LEU A 182 4.52 8.72 -3.50
N LEU A 183 4.37 8.80 -4.83
CA LEU A 183 5.15 9.73 -5.66
C LEU A 183 4.97 11.18 -5.22
N TYR A 184 3.76 11.59 -4.90
CA TYR A 184 3.44 12.97 -4.48
C TYR A 184 3.99 13.32 -3.08
N HIS A 185 4.42 12.34 -2.29
CA HIS A 185 5.09 12.53 -1.00
C HIS A 185 6.62 12.61 -1.12
N GLN A 186 7.18 12.40 -2.31
CA GLN A 186 8.61 12.43 -2.51
C GLN A 186 9.10 13.87 -2.72
N ARG A 187 10.14 14.28 -1.98
CA ARG A 187 10.84 15.55 -2.21
C ARG A 187 11.64 15.52 -3.50
N ASN A 188 12.13 14.36 -3.88
CA ASN A 188 12.82 14.11 -5.14
C ASN A 188 12.17 12.91 -5.87
N PRO A 189 11.10 13.14 -6.65
CA PRO A 189 10.37 12.07 -7.35
C PRO A 189 11.25 11.27 -8.32
N LYS A 190 12.18 11.94 -9.02
CA LYS A 190 13.09 11.26 -9.96
C LYS A 190 14.05 10.32 -9.24
N GLU A 191 14.62 10.73 -8.13
CA GLU A 191 15.51 9.89 -7.32
C GLU A 191 14.76 8.66 -6.77
N HIS A 192 13.52 8.85 -6.30
CA HIS A 192 12.67 7.75 -5.86
C HIS A 192 12.47 6.73 -6.98
N LEU A 193 12.07 7.18 -8.18
CA LEU A 193 11.89 6.30 -9.33
C LEU A 193 13.18 5.60 -9.74
N LEU A 194 14.33 6.29 -9.74
CA LEU A 194 15.64 5.68 -10.03
C LEU A 194 15.97 4.56 -9.06
N LYS A 195 15.71 4.72 -7.76
CA LYS A 195 15.90 3.67 -6.76
C LYS A 195 15.02 2.45 -7.05
N LEU A 196 13.74 2.66 -7.39
CA LEU A 196 12.82 1.59 -7.75
C LEU A 196 13.30 0.83 -8.99
N ILE A 197 13.66 1.57 -10.06
CA ILE A 197 14.15 1.00 -11.33
C ILE A 197 15.44 0.20 -11.11
N GLY A 198 16.32 0.69 -10.22
CA GLY A 198 17.55 -0.01 -9.86
C GLY A 198 17.33 -1.39 -9.24
N LEU A 199 16.16 -1.64 -8.66
CA LEU A 199 15.79 -2.93 -8.07
C LEU A 199 15.00 -3.84 -9.02
N LEU A 200 14.72 -3.44 -10.26
CA LEU A 200 14.06 -4.27 -11.24
C LEU A 200 15.03 -5.23 -11.92
N LYS A 201 14.57 -6.44 -12.23
CA LYS A 201 15.19 -7.33 -13.19
C LYS A 201 15.17 -6.70 -14.59
N ASN A 202 15.93 -7.24 -15.55
CA ASN A 202 16.03 -6.65 -16.90
C ASN A 202 14.67 -6.46 -17.57
N GLU A 203 13.78 -7.45 -17.49
CA GLU A 203 12.41 -7.37 -18.05
C GLU A 203 11.36 -6.98 -16.99
N GLY A 204 11.83 -6.52 -15.83
CA GLY A 204 10.95 -6.14 -14.72
C GLY A 204 10.12 -4.89 -15.01
N LYS A 205 8.99 -4.78 -14.33
CA LYS A 205 8.08 -3.64 -14.52
C LYS A 205 7.83 -2.92 -13.21
N LEU A 206 7.74 -1.60 -13.30
CA LEU A 206 7.30 -0.73 -12.21
C LEU A 206 5.81 -0.41 -12.40
N ILE A 207 5.01 -0.72 -11.40
CA ILE A 207 3.62 -0.35 -11.30
C ILE A 207 3.53 0.88 -10.40
N LEU A 208 3.30 2.03 -11.02
CA LEU A 208 3.19 3.31 -10.35
C LEU A 208 1.72 3.73 -10.29
N GLU A 209 1.21 4.06 -9.10
CA GLU A 209 -0.08 4.73 -8.95
C GLU A 209 0.13 6.06 -8.24
N THR A 210 -0.44 7.12 -8.80
CA THR A 210 -0.27 8.46 -8.24
C THR A 210 -1.50 9.34 -8.48
N ILE A 211 -1.58 10.43 -7.74
CA ILE A 211 -2.54 11.51 -8.01
C ILE A 211 -2.03 12.32 -9.20
N ILE A 212 -2.94 12.71 -10.07
CA ILE A 212 -2.69 13.51 -11.27
C ILE A 212 -3.40 14.84 -11.14
N ALA A 213 -2.66 15.93 -11.28
CA ALA A 213 -3.18 17.29 -11.37
C ALA A 213 -3.68 17.60 -12.80
N THR A 214 -4.55 18.58 -12.92
CA THR A 214 -4.99 19.11 -14.22
C THR A 214 -3.84 19.82 -14.94
N GLU A 215 -3.85 19.79 -16.28
CA GLU A 215 -2.74 20.30 -17.12
C GLU A 215 -2.50 21.80 -16.98
N GLU A 216 -3.41 22.58 -16.39
CA GLU A 216 -3.26 24.00 -16.09
C GLU A 216 -2.08 24.30 -15.14
N TYR A 217 -1.68 23.31 -14.31
CA TYR A 217 -0.53 23.42 -13.42
C TYR A 217 0.83 23.15 -14.11
N GLY A 218 0.87 23.06 -15.42
CA GLY A 218 2.11 22.81 -16.16
C GLY A 218 2.61 21.38 -15.98
N LEU A 219 3.75 21.18 -15.34
CA LEU A 219 4.28 19.84 -15.07
C LEU A 219 3.86 19.28 -13.72
N ALA A 220 3.54 20.13 -12.74
CA ALA A 220 3.09 19.71 -11.42
C ALA A 220 2.42 20.86 -10.67
N LEU A 221 1.37 20.54 -9.92
CA LEU A 221 0.87 21.34 -8.83
C LEU A 221 1.81 21.19 -7.63
N VAL A 222 2.31 22.31 -7.12
CA VAL A 222 3.11 22.38 -5.88
C VAL A 222 2.24 23.03 -4.81
N PRO A 223 1.72 22.27 -3.81
CA PRO A 223 0.90 22.84 -2.76
C PRO A 223 1.71 23.82 -1.90
N GLU A 224 1.19 25.04 -1.66
CA GLU A 224 1.89 26.12 -0.96
C GLU A 224 2.38 25.70 0.44
N ASP A 225 1.50 25.05 1.23
CA ASP A 225 1.81 24.59 2.58
C ASP A 225 2.20 23.11 2.66
N GLY A 226 2.54 22.48 1.53
CA GLY A 226 2.82 21.05 1.47
C GLY A 226 1.62 20.18 1.87
N ARG A 227 0.38 20.71 1.70
CA ARG A 227 -0.88 20.02 2.00
C ARG A 227 -1.76 19.96 0.77
N TYR A 228 -2.35 18.78 0.56
CA TYR A 228 -3.28 18.54 -0.53
C TYR A 228 -4.34 17.52 -0.08
N ALA A 229 -5.61 17.87 -0.19
CA ALA A 229 -6.74 17.07 0.29
C ALA A 229 -6.54 16.61 1.76
N SER A 230 -6.16 17.55 2.63
CA SER A 230 -5.81 17.36 4.05
C SER A 230 -4.61 16.45 4.31
N MET A 231 -3.98 15.88 3.28
CA MET A 231 -2.74 15.10 3.43
C MET A 231 -1.55 16.02 3.64
N PRO A 232 -0.74 15.81 4.68
CA PRO A 232 0.53 16.52 4.87
C PRO A 232 1.65 15.94 3.99
N ASN A 233 2.73 16.70 3.85
CA ASN A 233 3.94 16.27 3.12
C ASN A 233 3.65 15.90 1.66
N VAL A 234 2.76 16.62 1.00
CA VAL A 234 2.56 16.53 -0.45
C VAL A 234 3.45 17.59 -1.08
N HIS A 235 4.45 17.14 -1.84
CA HIS A 235 5.45 18.02 -2.44
C HIS A 235 5.13 18.35 -3.89
N TYR A 236 4.69 17.36 -4.68
CA TYR A 236 4.39 17.52 -6.08
C TYR A 236 3.22 16.64 -6.48
N VAL A 237 2.14 17.22 -7.01
CA VAL A 237 1.09 16.48 -7.70
C VAL A 237 1.32 16.68 -9.19
N HIS A 238 1.96 15.71 -9.84
CA HIS A 238 2.32 15.84 -11.26
C HIS A 238 1.08 15.81 -12.15
N THR A 239 1.13 16.54 -13.25
CA THR A 239 0.17 16.38 -14.36
C THR A 239 0.53 15.12 -15.14
N HIS A 240 -0.35 14.69 -16.05
CA HIS A 240 -0.02 13.57 -16.94
C HIS A 240 1.24 13.88 -17.79
N ARG A 241 1.31 15.09 -18.34
CA ARG A 241 2.50 15.57 -19.05
C ARG A 241 3.73 15.59 -18.16
N GLY A 242 3.61 16.00 -16.89
CA GLY A 242 4.71 15.98 -15.93
C GLY A 242 5.22 14.56 -15.63
N CYS A 243 4.32 13.60 -15.48
CA CYS A 243 4.71 12.19 -15.34
C CYS A 243 5.42 11.69 -16.61
N SER A 244 4.89 11.95 -17.79
CA SER A 244 5.49 11.56 -19.07
C SER A 244 6.88 12.12 -19.24
N SER A 245 7.10 13.41 -18.92
CA SER A 245 8.42 14.04 -18.96
C SER A 245 9.43 13.35 -18.05
N ILE A 246 9.02 12.96 -16.83
CA ILE A 246 9.90 12.22 -15.91
C ILE A 246 10.22 10.84 -16.48
N PHE A 247 9.23 10.14 -17.06
CA PHE A 247 9.45 8.81 -17.64
C PHE A 247 10.44 8.86 -18.80
N GLU A 248 10.31 9.84 -19.69
CA GLU A 248 11.25 10.06 -20.80
C GLU A 248 12.67 10.35 -20.31
N GLU A 249 12.84 11.26 -19.35
CA GLU A 249 14.16 11.57 -18.76
C GLU A 249 14.82 10.37 -18.10
N LEU A 250 14.05 9.45 -17.54
CA LEU A 250 14.54 8.24 -16.88
C LEU A 250 14.64 7.04 -17.82
N ASN A 251 14.42 7.23 -19.13
CA ASN A 251 14.38 6.16 -20.15
C ASN A 251 13.42 5.02 -19.75
N LEU A 252 12.21 5.38 -19.29
CA LEU A 252 11.14 4.46 -18.96
C LEU A 252 10.12 4.42 -20.11
N LYS A 253 9.91 3.23 -20.63
CA LYS A 253 8.86 2.97 -21.60
C LYS A 253 7.52 2.79 -20.88
N LEU A 254 6.52 3.57 -21.26
CA LEU A 254 5.13 3.34 -20.86
C LEU A 254 4.61 2.11 -21.61
N ILE A 255 4.22 1.09 -20.86
CA ILE A 255 3.66 -0.17 -21.40
C ILE A 255 2.14 -0.12 -21.42
N ALA A 256 1.52 0.36 -20.34
CA ALA A 256 0.08 0.53 -20.20
C ALA A 256 -0.24 1.58 -19.14
N GLU A 257 -1.44 2.12 -19.21
CA GLU A 257 -1.98 3.04 -18.20
C GLU A 257 -3.51 2.89 -18.10
N THR A 258 -4.08 3.26 -16.96
CA THR A 258 -5.55 3.32 -16.79
C THR A 258 -6.09 4.66 -17.22
N ASP A 259 -7.42 4.76 -17.31
CA ASP A 259 -8.10 6.04 -17.32
C ASP A 259 -7.85 6.81 -15.99
N LEU A 260 -8.06 8.11 -16.05
CA LEU A 260 -8.02 8.98 -14.88
C LEU A 260 -9.33 8.83 -14.10
N VAL A 261 -9.24 8.46 -12.84
CA VAL A 261 -10.40 8.19 -11.98
C VAL A 261 -10.41 9.11 -10.76
N ALA A 262 -11.49 9.84 -10.56
CA ALA A 262 -11.69 10.66 -9.38
C ALA A 262 -11.91 9.79 -8.14
N THR A 263 -11.24 10.13 -7.06
CA THR A 263 -11.56 9.58 -5.72
C THR A 263 -12.95 10.07 -5.32
N ASN A 264 -13.78 9.18 -4.80
CA ASN A 264 -15.14 9.50 -4.40
C ASN A 264 -15.46 9.04 -2.96
N LEU A 265 -16.58 9.52 -2.42
CA LEU A 265 -17.00 9.28 -1.03
C LEU A 265 -17.45 7.84 -0.76
N THR A 266 -17.66 7.01 -1.79
CA THR A 266 -17.96 5.59 -1.61
C THR A 266 -16.68 4.76 -1.56
N GLU A 267 -15.58 5.25 -2.14
CA GLU A 267 -14.27 4.60 -2.12
C GLU A 267 -13.47 4.96 -0.86
N GLN A 268 -13.56 6.22 -0.39
CA GLN A 268 -12.86 6.67 0.82
C GLN A 268 -13.84 7.37 1.77
N ARG A 269 -14.10 6.77 2.93
CA ARG A 269 -15.13 7.23 3.86
C ARG A 269 -14.81 6.90 5.31
N LYS A 270 -15.52 7.55 6.23
CA LYS A 270 -15.55 7.13 7.63
C LYS A 270 -16.28 5.80 7.77
N THR A 271 -15.79 4.99 8.70
CA THR A 271 -16.39 3.71 9.08
C THR A 271 -16.25 3.49 10.59
N LYS A 272 -16.81 2.38 11.13
CA LYS A 272 -16.56 1.94 12.52
C LYS A 272 -15.05 1.78 12.77
N TRP A 273 -14.30 1.28 11.76
CA TRP A 273 -12.88 0.97 11.84
C TRP A 273 -11.97 2.18 11.51
N MET A 274 -12.56 3.25 11.01
CA MET A 274 -11.91 4.55 10.76
C MET A 274 -12.86 5.70 11.13
N PRO A 275 -13.05 5.99 12.43
CA PRO A 275 -14.02 6.99 12.89
C PRO A 275 -13.52 8.44 12.79
N PHE A 276 -12.27 8.65 12.40
CA PHE A 276 -11.64 9.97 12.34
C PHE A 276 -12.00 10.73 11.05
N LYS A 277 -11.33 11.87 10.81
CA LYS A 277 -11.49 12.63 9.57
C LYS A 277 -11.08 11.79 8.37
N SER A 278 -11.93 11.75 7.35
CA SER A 278 -11.69 11.06 6.08
C SER A 278 -11.93 11.99 4.90
N PHE A 279 -12.02 11.48 3.67
CA PHE A 279 -12.03 12.23 2.42
C PHE A 279 -13.09 13.34 2.37
N GLU A 280 -14.29 13.08 2.89
CA GLU A 280 -15.35 14.09 2.90
C GLU A 280 -14.90 15.40 3.56
N SER A 281 -14.14 15.30 4.67
CA SER A 281 -13.63 16.47 5.41
C SER A 281 -12.41 17.13 4.74
N ALA A 282 -11.89 16.54 3.67
CA ALA A 282 -10.81 17.10 2.86
C ALA A 282 -11.32 17.90 1.65
N LEU A 283 -12.63 17.90 1.42
CA LEU A 283 -13.29 18.62 0.33
C LEU A 283 -14.11 19.80 0.90
N LYS A 284 -14.25 20.86 0.10
CA LYS A 284 -15.14 21.96 0.46
C LYS A 284 -16.57 21.46 0.58
N GLU A 285 -17.32 22.03 1.51
CA GLU A 285 -18.71 21.64 1.75
C GLU A 285 -19.60 21.99 0.56
N GLU A 286 -19.41 23.18 0.02
CA GLU A 286 -20.17 23.77 -1.08
C GLU A 286 -19.79 23.20 -2.47
N ASP A 287 -18.56 22.64 -2.61
CA ASP A 287 -18.08 22.08 -3.88
C ASP A 287 -17.13 20.90 -3.64
N LYS A 288 -17.67 19.70 -3.79
CA LYS A 288 -16.90 18.45 -3.61
C LYS A 288 -15.88 18.17 -4.71
N SER A 289 -15.81 19.01 -5.75
CA SER A 289 -14.75 18.94 -6.76
C SER A 289 -13.47 19.68 -6.34
N VAL A 290 -13.50 20.39 -5.19
CA VAL A 290 -12.40 21.22 -4.70
C VAL A 290 -12.01 20.78 -3.29
N THR A 291 -10.70 20.71 -3.02
CA THR A 291 -10.17 20.41 -1.68
C THR A 291 -10.33 21.64 -0.76
N VAL A 292 -10.23 21.41 0.55
CA VAL A 292 -10.27 22.50 1.55
C VAL A 292 -9.15 23.53 1.37
N GLU A 293 -8.04 23.13 0.74
CA GLU A 293 -6.92 24.01 0.40
C GLU A 293 -7.18 24.81 -0.92
N GLY A 294 -8.25 24.51 -1.64
CA GLY A 294 -8.62 25.21 -2.88
C GLY A 294 -8.11 24.57 -4.19
N TYR A 295 -7.52 23.39 -4.12
CA TYR A 295 -7.06 22.63 -5.28
C TYR A 295 -8.15 21.71 -5.81
N PRO A 296 -8.07 21.24 -7.09
CA PRO A 296 -8.98 20.21 -7.61
C PRO A 296 -8.93 18.94 -6.74
N ALA A 297 -10.08 18.28 -6.59
CA ALA A 297 -10.17 17.01 -5.87
C ALA A 297 -9.29 15.93 -6.52
N PRO A 298 -8.73 14.97 -5.74
CA PRO A 298 -7.78 13.98 -6.22
C PRO A 298 -8.35 13.10 -7.34
N GLN A 299 -7.63 13.04 -8.44
CA GLN A 299 -7.81 12.05 -9.50
C GLN A 299 -6.58 11.16 -9.56
N ARG A 300 -6.76 9.88 -9.82
CA ARG A 300 -5.70 8.87 -9.72
C ARG A 300 -5.56 8.08 -11.01
N LYS A 301 -4.32 7.66 -11.28
CA LYS A 301 -3.97 6.91 -12.47
C LYS A 301 -2.89 5.88 -12.17
N PHE A 302 -2.97 4.71 -12.80
CA PHE A 302 -1.91 3.73 -12.85
C PHE A 302 -1.10 3.85 -14.12
N TYR A 303 0.19 3.54 -14.00
CA TYR A 303 1.13 3.37 -15.09
C TYR A 303 1.89 2.07 -14.90
N ILE A 304 2.04 1.30 -15.97
CA ILE A 304 3.02 0.19 -16.05
C ILE A 304 4.19 0.67 -16.86
N LEU A 305 5.35 0.71 -16.23
CA LEU A 305 6.59 1.23 -16.79
C LEU A 305 7.64 0.13 -16.88
N GLN A 306 8.47 0.17 -17.93
CA GLN A 306 9.57 -0.74 -18.12
C GLN A 306 10.82 0.06 -18.48
N LYS A 307 11.98 -0.35 -17.96
CA LYS A 307 13.27 0.24 -18.32
C LYS A 307 13.58 -0.07 -19.79
N THR A 308 13.95 0.94 -20.57
CA THR A 308 14.56 0.75 -21.89
C THR A 308 16.03 0.41 -21.72
N HIS A 309 16.52 -0.56 -22.48
CA HIS A 309 17.94 -0.98 -22.48
C HIS A 309 18.83 0.09 -23.06
#